data_c14e328de410b4a057c72c669f3f42e1
#
_entry.id   c14e328de410b4a057c72c669f3f42e1
#
_cell.length_a   1.000
_cell.length_b   1.000
_cell.length_c   1.000
_cell.angle_alpha   90.00
_cell.angle_beta   90.00
_cell.angle_gamma   90.00
#
_symmetry.space_group_name_H-M   'P 1'
#
loop_
_entity.id
_entity.type
_entity.pdbx_description
1 polymer ?
#
loop_
_entity_poly.entity_id
_entity_poly.type
_entity_poly.pdbx_seq_one_letter_code
_entity_poly.pdbx_strand_id
1 'polypeptide(L)'
;MGIFSKLFGKTKSDVADINTQTSDVITEDNVNVLEGLFINNNPPSQANESSQENSTGLKAYLEQDFFRKGHDDGYNGHSAELLENKILSMKADFRYNLTLKMDLARQEVLKLENHKINIEGMSERLVRQIENQINSIRFNINELEAEIALSSLNEGLAMIAINQFRDGFIRGTEAYQEEKLIAGSTGLFN
;
A
#
# COMPACT_ATOMS: atom_id res chain seq x y z
N MET A 1 -3.86 -18.17 -0.44
CA MET A 1 -2.57 -17.48 -0.25
C MET A 1 -2.06 -16.91 -1.58
N GLY A 2 -2.66 -15.92 -2.18
CA GLY A 2 -2.25 -15.47 -3.51
C GLY A 2 -2.56 -14.01 -3.85
N ILE A 3 -3.42 -13.36 -3.11
CA ILE A 3 -3.93 -12.03 -3.46
C ILE A 3 -2.92 -10.93 -3.10
N PHE A 4 -2.14 -11.10 -2.04
CA PHE A 4 -1.18 -10.09 -1.57
C PHE A 4 0.05 -9.89 -2.45
N SER A 5 0.55 -10.93 -3.11
CA SER A 5 1.73 -10.80 -3.98
C SER A 5 1.47 -9.94 -5.22
N LYS A 6 0.20 -9.84 -5.66
CA LYS A 6 -0.20 -9.00 -6.79
C LYS A 6 -0.43 -7.54 -6.44
N LEU A 7 -0.81 -7.23 -5.18
CA LEU A 7 -1.02 -5.86 -4.73
C LEU A 7 0.28 -5.09 -4.47
N PHE A 8 1.39 -5.80 -4.22
CA PHE A 8 2.67 -5.19 -3.84
C PHE A 8 3.88 -5.66 -4.69
N GLY A 9 3.66 -6.54 -5.67
CA GLY A 9 4.72 -7.09 -6.52
C GLY A 9 5.21 -6.07 -7.57
N LYS A 10 6.48 -5.68 -7.49
CA LYS A 10 7.19 -5.04 -8.60
C LYS A 10 7.33 -6.07 -9.73
N THR A 11 6.70 -5.84 -10.85
CA THR A 11 7.06 -6.54 -12.09
C THR A 11 8.40 -5.99 -12.59
N LYS A 12 9.46 -6.80 -12.50
CA LYS A 12 10.67 -6.59 -13.28
C LYS A 12 10.32 -6.90 -14.74
N SER A 13 10.38 -5.89 -15.59
CA SER A 13 10.37 -6.09 -17.03
C SER A 13 11.76 -6.52 -17.47
N ASP A 14 11.92 -7.77 -17.88
CA ASP A 14 13.09 -8.25 -18.62
C ASP A 14 13.07 -7.59 -20.01
N VAL A 15 14.05 -6.73 -20.26
CA VAL A 15 14.35 -6.19 -21.58
C VAL A 15 15.26 -7.19 -22.27
N ALA A 16 14.72 -7.89 -23.26
CA ALA A 16 15.51 -8.72 -24.14
C ALA A 16 16.30 -7.86 -25.14
N ASP A 17 17.61 -8.03 -25.16
CA ASP A 17 18.52 -7.50 -26.16
C ASP A 17 18.17 -8.00 -27.56
N ILE A 18 17.84 -7.09 -28.45
CA ILE A 18 17.86 -7.35 -29.89
C ILE A 18 19.01 -6.55 -30.51
N ASN A 19 20.10 -7.26 -30.73
CA ASN A 19 21.24 -6.80 -31.51
C ASN A 19 20.90 -6.95 -32.99
N THR A 20 20.79 -5.85 -33.73
CA THR A 20 20.79 -5.88 -35.21
C THR A 20 21.72 -4.81 -35.72
N GLN A 21 22.86 -5.28 -36.21
CA GLN A 21 23.79 -4.48 -37.01
C GLN A 21 23.15 -4.12 -38.35
N THR A 22 23.17 -2.86 -38.68
CA THR A 22 23.18 -2.37 -40.07
C THR A 22 24.09 -1.14 -40.13
N SER A 23 25.19 -1.34 -40.81
CA SER A 23 26.15 -0.32 -41.17
C SER A 23 25.61 0.47 -42.36
N ASP A 24 25.40 1.77 -42.17
CA ASP A 24 25.39 2.73 -43.28
C ASP A 24 26.18 3.98 -42.89
N VAL A 25 27.14 4.28 -43.76
CA VAL A 25 28.10 5.38 -43.68
C VAL A 25 27.36 6.71 -43.85
N ILE A 26 27.38 7.55 -42.82
CA ILE A 26 26.92 8.95 -42.91
C ILE A 26 28.09 9.85 -42.61
N THR A 27 28.35 10.73 -43.56
CA THR A 27 29.44 11.73 -43.62
C THR A 27 29.35 12.76 -42.50
N GLU A 28 30.53 13.19 -42.00
CA GLU A 28 30.80 13.92 -40.77
C GLU A 28 30.30 15.38 -40.64
N ASP A 29 29.47 15.94 -41.52
CA ASP A 29 29.21 17.38 -41.50
C ASP A 29 27.86 17.84 -40.94
N ASN A 30 27.00 16.93 -40.36
CA ASN A 30 25.68 17.31 -39.83
C ASN A 30 25.37 16.90 -38.40
N VAL A 31 26.38 16.51 -37.60
CA VAL A 31 26.17 15.96 -36.25
C VAL A 31 26.02 17.04 -35.18
N ASN A 32 26.50 18.27 -35.44
CA ASN A 32 26.52 19.32 -34.38
C ASN A 32 25.21 20.06 -34.09
N VAL A 33 24.15 19.84 -34.86
CA VAL A 33 22.87 20.57 -34.65
C VAL A 33 21.86 19.73 -33.86
N LEU A 34 22.04 18.40 -33.80
CA LEU A 34 21.09 17.49 -33.14
C LEU A 34 21.41 17.20 -31.67
N GLU A 35 22.63 17.40 -31.24
CA GLU A 35 23.09 17.09 -29.87
C GLU A 35 22.43 18.03 -28.83
N GLY A 36 22.18 19.28 -29.18
CA GLY A 36 21.53 20.28 -28.30
C GLY A 36 20.04 20.04 -28.05
N LEU A 37 19.39 19.21 -28.88
CA LEU A 37 17.93 18.92 -28.75
C LEU A 37 17.66 17.75 -27.81
N PHE A 38 18.66 16.95 -27.45
CA PHE A 38 18.47 15.76 -26.57
C PHE A 38 19.11 15.90 -25.19
N ILE A 39 19.86 16.99 -24.95
CA ILE A 39 20.42 17.26 -23.62
C ILE A 39 19.43 18.16 -22.87
N ASN A 40 18.48 17.55 -22.18
CA ASN A 40 17.64 18.24 -21.22
C ASN A 40 18.45 18.42 -19.92
N ASN A 41 19.17 19.57 -19.82
CA ASN A 41 19.97 19.96 -18.67
C ASN A 41 19.14 20.39 -17.44
N ASN A 42 17.83 20.17 -17.46
CA ASN A 42 17.04 20.33 -16.26
C ASN A 42 17.23 19.09 -15.38
N PRO A 43 17.64 19.23 -14.13
CA PRO A 43 17.62 18.10 -13.19
C PRO A 43 16.19 17.52 -13.19
N PRO A 44 16.03 16.19 -13.12
CA PRO A 44 14.72 15.58 -13.09
C PRO A 44 13.94 16.23 -11.95
N SER A 45 12.87 16.94 -12.31
CA SER A 45 11.92 17.45 -11.32
C SER A 45 11.52 16.30 -10.44
N GLN A 46 11.66 16.47 -9.14
CA GLN A 46 11.20 15.57 -8.08
C GLN A 46 9.67 15.44 -8.12
N ALA A 47 9.13 14.82 -9.15
CA ALA A 47 7.69 14.65 -9.36
C ALA A 47 7.21 13.21 -9.06
N ASN A 48 8.02 12.40 -8.36
CA ASN A 48 7.68 11.01 -8.06
C ASN A 48 7.57 10.68 -6.56
N GLU A 49 7.61 11.68 -5.66
CA GLU A 49 7.48 11.38 -4.22
C GLU A 49 6.02 11.11 -3.78
N SER A 50 5.02 11.68 -4.46
CA SER A 50 3.63 11.54 -4.02
C SER A 50 3.02 10.15 -4.23
N SER A 51 3.53 9.38 -5.21
CA SER A 51 3.00 8.04 -5.49
C SER A 51 3.60 6.94 -4.58
N GLN A 52 4.78 7.18 -3.98
CA GLN A 52 5.40 6.24 -3.04
C GLN A 52 4.92 6.42 -1.61
N GLU A 53 4.59 7.63 -1.16
CA GLU A 53 4.11 7.87 0.21
C GLU A 53 2.78 7.19 0.51
N ASN A 54 1.91 7.06 -0.48
CA ASN A 54 0.56 6.56 -0.27
C ASN A 54 0.45 5.02 -0.30
N SER A 55 1.40 4.33 -0.96
CA SER A 55 1.54 2.87 -0.81
C SER A 55 2.15 2.51 0.55
N THR A 56 2.85 3.44 1.18
CA THR A 56 3.47 3.30 2.49
C THR A 56 2.42 3.23 3.61
N GLY A 57 1.32 3.97 3.52
CA GLY A 57 0.31 4.05 4.58
C GLY A 57 -0.35 2.71 4.91
N LEU A 58 -0.99 2.07 3.93
CA LEU A 58 -1.65 0.77 4.15
C LEU A 58 -0.64 -0.34 4.48
N LYS A 59 0.49 -0.37 3.77
CA LYS A 59 1.55 -1.34 4.04
C LYS A 59 2.14 -1.14 5.42
N ALA A 60 2.50 0.09 5.78
CA ALA A 60 3.00 0.44 7.10
C ALA A 60 1.97 0.14 8.21
N TYR A 61 0.67 0.32 7.93
CA TYR A 61 -0.38 -0.09 8.85
C TYR A 61 -0.39 -1.61 9.07
N LEU A 62 -0.34 -2.41 8.02
CA LEU A 62 -0.41 -3.87 8.10
C LEU A 62 0.87 -4.52 8.68
N GLU A 63 2.01 -3.84 8.58
CA GLU A 63 3.31 -4.29 9.12
C GLU A 63 3.51 -3.93 10.60
N GLN A 64 2.54 -3.26 11.24
CA GLN A 64 2.63 -2.94 12.66
C GLN A 64 2.54 -4.20 13.52
N ASP A 65 3.26 -4.20 14.64
CA ASP A 65 3.15 -5.25 15.66
C ASP A 65 1.90 -5.01 16.53
N PHE A 66 0.77 -5.50 16.04
CA PHE A 66 -0.50 -5.38 16.73
C PHE A 66 -0.57 -6.22 18.00
N PHE A 67 0.16 -7.34 18.07
CA PHE A 67 0.22 -8.14 19.27
C PHE A 67 0.88 -7.36 20.42
N ARG A 68 2.03 -6.74 20.16
CA ARG A 68 2.71 -5.92 21.16
C ARG A 68 1.87 -4.74 21.62
N LYS A 69 1.23 -4.03 20.69
CA LYS A 69 0.31 -2.92 21.02
C LYS A 69 -0.84 -3.40 21.91
N GLY A 70 -1.43 -4.54 21.56
CA GLY A 70 -2.47 -5.16 22.35
C GLY A 70 -1.99 -5.52 23.74
N HIS A 71 -0.82 -6.14 23.86
CA HIS A 71 -0.22 -6.50 25.14
C HIS A 71 0.00 -5.27 26.05
N ASP A 72 0.58 -4.21 25.50
CA ASP A 72 0.83 -2.98 26.26
C ASP A 72 -0.49 -2.32 26.71
N ASP A 73 -1.49 -2.25 25.83
CA ASP A 73 -2.81 -1.72 26.16
C ASP A 73 -3.56 -2.59 27.18
N GLY A 74 -3.45 -3.92 27.07
CA GLY A 74 -4.08 -4.87 28.00
C GLY A 74 -3.45 -4.85 29.38
N TYR A 75 -2.13 -4.74 29.46
CA TYR A 75 -1.40 -4.61 30.72
C TYR A 75 -1.74 -3.31 31.45
N ASN A 76 -1.83 -2.19 30.72
CA ASN A 76 -2.08 -0.87 31.33
C ASN A 76 -3.56 -0.59 31.59
N GLY A 77 -4.45 -1.05 30.72
CA GLY A 77 -5.87 -0.68 30.73
C GLY A 77 -6.84 -1.77 31.16
N HIS A 78 -6.53 -3.00 30.96
CA HIS A 78 -7.18 -4.26 31.36
C HIS A 78 -8.73 -4.25 31.43
N SER A 79 -9.42 -3.39 30.66
CA SER A 79 -10.88 -3.32 30.60
C SER A 79 -11.41 -3.79 29.24
N ALA A 80 -12.55 -4.52 29.26
CA ALA A 80 -13.21 -4.97 28.03
C ALA A 80 -13.66 -3.78 27.16
N GLU A 81 -14.11 -2.71 27.77
CA GLU A 81 -14.54 -1.50 27.07
C GLU A 81 -13.37 -0.86 26.28
N LEU A 82 -12.18 -0.82 26.88
CA LEU A 82 -10.97 -0.32 26.21
C LEU A 82 -10.63 -1.19 24.99
N LEU A 83 -10.71 -2.52 25.13
CA LEU A 83 -10.49 -3.45 24.03
C LEU A 83 -11.44 -3.19 22.87
N GLU A 84 -12.74 -3.06 23.16
CA GLU A 84 -13.78 -2.79 22.15
C GLU A 84 -13.54 -1.46 21.42
N ASN A 85 -13.26 -0.40 22.16
CA ASN A 85 -12.97 0.93 21.60
C ASN A 85 -11.73 0.91 20.71
N LYS A 86 -10.68 0.19 21.11
CA LYS A 86 -9.45 0.03 20.30
C LYS A 86 -9.73 -0.75 19.01
N ILE A 87 -10.52 -1.81 19.07
CA ILE A 87 -10.91 -2.58 17.87
C ILE A 87 -11.72 -1.69 16.91
N LEU A 88 -12.63 -0.87 17.41
CA LEU A 88 -13.38 0.07 16.57
C LEU A 88 -12.47 1.09 15.90
N SER A 89 -11.49 1.64 16.64
CA SER A 89 -10.48 2.54 16.09
C SER A 89 -9.65 1.85 15.00
N MET A 90 -9.17 0.64 15.25
CA MET A 90 -8.39 -0.13 14.27
C MET A 90 -9.16 -0.37 12.96
N LYS A 91 -10.47 -0.65 13.05
CA LYS A 91 -11.33 -0.79 11.87
C LYS A 91 -11.49 0.54 11.12
N ALA A 92 -11.63 1.64 11.84
CA ALA A 92 -11.74 2.96 11.23
C ALA A 92 -10.43 3.34 10.51
N ASP A 93 -9.27 3.12 11.15
CA ASP A 93 -7.96 3.38 10.58
C ASP A 93 -7.70 2.52 9.33
N PHE A 94 -8.08 1.25 9.38
CA PHE A 94 -7.98 0.37 8.22
C PHE A 94 -8.80 0.86 7.03
N ARG A 95 -10.08 1.20 7.26
CA ARG A 95 -10.96 1.74 6.22
C ARG A 95 -10.46 3.06 5.66
N TYR A 96 -9.97 3.95 6.52
CA TYR A 96 -9.37 5.22 6.11
C TYR A 96 -8.20 5.00 5.14
N ASN A 97 -7.27 4.10 5.49
CA ASN A 97 -6.12 3.79 4.64
C ASN A 97 -6.54 3.17 3.29
N LEU A 98 -7.57 2.31 3.29
CA LEU A 98 -8.11 1.75 2.05
C LEU A 98 -8.77 2.84 1.19
N THR A 99 -9.59 3.70 1.79
CA THR A 99 -10.26 4.79 1.09
C THR A 99 -9.25 5.74 0.45
N LEU A 100 -8.21 6.12 1.20
CA LEU A 100 -7.14 6.97 0.67
C LEU A 100 -6.46 6.34 -0.55
N LYS A 101 -6.16 5.03 -0.48
CA LYS A 101 -5.56 4.30 -1.60
C LYS A 101 -6.49 4.22 -2.81
N MET A 102 -7.79 4.03 -2.58
CA MET A 102 -8.79 4.04 -3.65
C MET A 102 -8.90 5.40 -4.33
N ASP A 103 -8.90 6.48 -3.56
CA ASP A 103 -9.01 7.84 -4.11
C ASP A 103 -7.80 8.19 -4.99
N LEU A 104 -6.61 7.76 -4.58
CA LEU A 104 -5.41 7.90 -5.41
C LEU A 104 -5.50 7.07 -6.70
N ALA A 105 -5.98 5.84 -6.62
CA ALA A 105 -6.19 5.00 -7.79
C ALA A 105 -7.23 5.60 -8.74
N ARG A 106 -8.30 6.19 -8.21
CA ARG A 106 -9.31 6.90 -9.01
C ARG A 106 -8.72 8.13 -9.71
N GLN A 107 -7.87 8.90 -9.02
CA GLN A 107 -7.16 10.03 -9.63
C GLN A 107 -6.22 9.58 -10.76
N GLU A 108 -5.56 8.44 -10.61
CA GLU A 108 -4.71 7.87 -11.64
C GLU A 108 -5.53 7.43 -12.87
N VAL A 109 -6.70 6.81 -12.66
CA VAL A 109 -7.63 6.49 -13.76
C VAL A 109 -8.01 7.75 -14.53
N LEU A 110 -8.39 8.84 -13.83
CA LEU A 110 -8.75 10.11 -14.49
C LEU A 110 -7.60 10.69 -15.33
N LYS A 111 -6.35 10.61 -14.82
CA LYS A 111 -5.17 11.05 -15.57
C LYS A 111 -4.97 10.20 -16.84
N LEU A 112 -5.11 8.89 -16.74
CA LEU A 112 -4.99 7.98 -17.87
C LEU A 112 -6.12 8.17 -18.90
N GLU A 113 -7.35 8.41 -18.45
CA GLU A 113 -8.48 8.72 -19.34
C GLU A 113 -8.24 10.01 -20.11
N ASN A 114 -7.78 11.07 -19.45
CA ASN A 114 -7.40 12.32 -20.11
C ASN A 114 -6.25 12.12 -21.11
N HIS A 115 -5.24 11.30 -20.74
CA HIS A 115 -4.16 10.98 -21.65
C HIS A 115 -4.63 10.19 -22.86
N LYS A 116 -5.54 9.21 -22.67
CA LYS A 116 -6.17 8.45 -23.73
C LYS A 116 -6.86 9.36 -24.76
N ILE A 117 -7.65 10.35 -24.29
CA ILE A 117 -8.33 11.32 -25.16
C ILE A 117 -7.31 12.09 -26.01
N ASN A 118 -6.20 12.52 -25.43
CA ASN A 118 -5.18 13.29 -26.13
C ASN A 118 -4.44 12.53 -27.23
N ILE A 119 -4.37 11.19 -27.13
CA ILE A 119 -3.70 10.34 -28.11
C ILE A 119 -4.68 9.60 -29.04
N GLU A 120 -5.98 9.80 -28.85
CA GLU A 120 -7.01 9.22 -29.71
C GLU A 120 -6.80 9.65 -31.16
N GLY A 121 -6.78 8.69 -32.08
CA GLY A 121 -6.48 8.90 -33.49
C GLY A 121 -4.99 8.97 -33.86
N MET A 122 -4.06 9.01 -32.89
CA MET A 122 -2.61 9.00 -33.14
C MET A 122 -2.05 7.58 -33.19
N SER A 123 -2.42 6.72 -32.24
CA SER A 123 -1.90 5.35 -32.11
C SER A 123 -2.88 4.44 -31.38
N GLU A 124 -3.53 3.54 -32.13
CA GLU A 124 -4.41 2.51 -31.56
C GLU A 124 -3.68 1.61 -30.54
N ARG A 125 -2.39 1.35 -30.74
CA ARG A 125 -1.61 0.51 -29.83
C ARG A 125 -1.48 1.17 -28.46
N LEU A 126 -1.19 2.47 -28.41
CA LEU A 126 -1.07 3.21 -27.16
C LEU A 126 -2.43 3.32 -26.46
N VAL A 127 -3.49 3.59 -27.21
CA VAL A 127 -4.86 3.61 -26.67
C VAL A 127 -5.19 2.29 -25.96
N ARG A 128 -4.94 1.14 -26.61
CA ARG A 128 -5.17 -0.18 -25.99
C ARG A 128 -4.30 -0.42 -24.74
N GLN A 129 -3.06 0.05 -24.75
CA GLN A 129 -2.20 -0.07 -23.55
C GLN A 129 -2.77 0.71 -22.37
N ILE A 130 -3.21 1.95 -22.58
CA ILE A 130 -3.83 2.77 -21.55
C ILE A 130 -5.14 2.16 -21.07
N GLU A 131 -5.97 1.64 -21.96
CA GLU A 131 -7.20 0.93 -21.58
C GLU A 131 -6.93 -0.27 -20.67
N ASN A 132 -5.90 -1.06 -20.99
CA ASN A 132 -5.51 -2.18 -20.14
C ASN A 132 -5.03 -1.71 -18.76
N GLN A 133 -4.29 -0.59 -18.68
CA GLN A 133 -3.88 0.00 -17.39
C GLN A 133 -5.09 0.48 -16.59
N ILE A 134 -6.01 1.22 -17.23
CA ILE A 134 -7.26 1.68 -16.58
C ILE A 134 -8.06 0.49 -16.04
N ASN A 135 -8.23 -0.56 -16.84
CA ASN A 135 -8.97 -1.75 -16.41
C ASN A 135 -8.29 -2.46 -15.22
N SER A 136 -6.95 -2.55 -15.23
CA SER A 136 -6.19 -3.10 -14.10
C SER A 136 -6.37 -2.29 -12.82
N ILE A 137 -6.32 -0.95 -12.91
CA ILE A 137 -6.52 -0.08 -11.74
C ILE A 137 -7.96 -0.18 -11.24
N ARG A 138 -8.95 -0.21 -12.12
CA ARG A 138 -10.37 -0.39 -11.75
C ARG A 138 -10.60 -1.73 -11.04
N PHE A 139 -9.96 -2.80 -11.51
CA PHE A 139 -10.00 -4.09 -10.83
C PHE A 139 -9.44 -3.99 -9.40
N ASN A 140 -8.30 -3.33 -9.22
CA ASN A 140 -7.71 -3.12 -7.89
C ASN A 140 -8.63 -2.27 -6.98
N ILE A 141 -9.33 -1.26 -7.53
CA ILE A 141 -10.31 -0.47 -6.77
C ILE A 141 -11.44 -1.37 -6.25
N ASN A 142 -11.98 -2.25 -7.09
CA ASN A 142 -13.03 -3.18 -6.70
C ASN A 142 -12.56 -4.17 -5.60
N GLU A 143 -11.30 -4.62 -5.66
CA GLU A 143 -10.72 -5.45 -4.58
C GLU A 143 -10.63 -4.67 -3.25
N LEU A 144 -10.23 -3.40 -3.28
CA LEU A 144 -10.18 -2.55 -2.09
C LEU A 144 -11.60 -2.28 -1.53
N GLU A 145 -12.60 -2.07 -2.38
CA GLU A 145 -14.00 -1.91 -2.00
C GLU A 145 -14.54 -3.19 -1.32
N ALA A 146 -14.20 -4.36 -1.85
CA ALA A 146 -14.55 -5.64 -1.24
C ALA A 146 -13.93 -5.80 0.15
N GLU A 147 -12.66 -5.41 0.35
CA GLU A 147 -12.00 -5.44 1.66
C GLU A 147 -12.66 -4.48 2.67
N ILE A 148 -13.11 -3.29 2.23
CA ILE A 148 -13.89 -2.39 3.09
C ILE A 148 -15.20 -3.04 3.55
N ALA A 149 -15.90 -3.72 2.63
CA ALA A 149 -17.14 -4.43 2.95
C ALA A 149 -16.87 -5.58 3.93
N LEU A 150 -15.86 -6.41 3.69
CA LEU A 150 -15.45 -7.50 4.58
C LEU A 150 -15.09 -7.01 5.98
N SER A 151 -14.36 -5.89 6.08
CA SER A 151 -14.00 -5.29 7.37
C SER A 151 -15.23 -4.90 8.19
N SER A 152 -16.35 -4.57 7.53
CA SER A 152 -17.62 -4.25 8.18
C SER A 152 -18.32 -5.50 8.73
N LEU A 153 -18.12 -6.65 8.09
CA LEU A 153 -18.65 -7.94 8.49
C LEU A 153 -17.76 -8.69 9.50
N ASN A 154 -16.69 -8.07 9.98
CA ASN A 154 -15.64 -8.69 10.80
C ASN A 154 -14.90 -9.81 10.04
N GLU A 155 -14.66 -9.61 8.76
CA GLU A 155 -13.96 -10.52 7.87
C GLU A 155 -12.82 -9.79 7.14
N GLY A 156 -12.05 -10.52 6.34
CA GLY A 156 -10.99 -9.97 5.51
C GLY A 156 -9.72 -9.62 6.28
N LEU A 157 -8.92 -8.76 5.67
CA LEU A 157 -7.56 -8.46 6.12
C LEU A 157 -7.49 -7.72 7.45
N ALA A 158 -8.49 -6.89 7.75
CA ALA A 158 -8.56 -6.18 9.02
C ALA A 158 -8.55 -7.14 10.21
N MET A 159 -9.15 -8.33 10.06
CA MET A 159 -9.28 -9.28 11.15
C MET A 159 -7.94 -9.92 11.56
N ILE A 160 -6.96 -9.96 10.68
CA ILE A 160 -5.61 -10.45 11.01
C ILE A 160 -5.01 -9.53 12.09
N ALA A 161 -5.02 -8.22 11.85
CA ALA A 161 -4.52 -7.22 12.80
C ALA A 161 -5.33 -7.20 14.10
N ILE A 162 -6.67 -7.27 14.00
CA ILE A 162 -7.57 -7.25 15.15
C ILE A 162 -7.38 -8.49 16.03
N ASN A 163 -7.23 -9.67 15.45
CA ASN A 163 -7.00 -10.89 16.23
C ASN A 163 -5.63 -10.86 16.93
N GLN A 164 -4.57 -10.43 16.25
CA GLN A 164 -3.28 -10.24 16.89
C GLN A 164 -3.35 -9.25 18.06
N PHE A 165 -4.06 -8.13 17.88
CA PHE A 165 -4.25 -7.15 18.95
C PHE A 165 -5.03 -7.74 20.13
N ARG A 166 -6.12 -8.47 19.86
CA ARG A 166 -6.94 -9.12 20.89
C ARG A 166 -6.15 -10.14 21.69
N ASP A 167 -5.37 -10.98 21.00
CA ASP A 167 -4.53 -11.99 21.65
C ASP A 167 -3.46 -11.32 22.53
N GLY A 168 -2.84 -10.26 22.02
CA GLY A 168 -1.92 -9.43 22.81
C GLY A 168 -2.59 -8.83 24.04
N PHE A 169 -3.79 -8.24 23.87
CA PHE A 169 -4.53 -7.62 24.96
C PHE A 169 -4.87 -8.60 26.09
N ILE A 170 -5.30 -9.81 25.74
CA ILE A 170 -5.56 -10.87 26.72
C ILE A 170 -4.29 -11.20 27.47
N ARG A 171 -3.17 -11.39 26.77
CA ARG A 171 -1.87 -11.70 27.41
C ARG A 171 -1.37 -10.57 28.32
N GLY A 172 -1.55 -9.31 27.91
CA GLY A 172 -1.20 -8.16 28.74
C GLY A 172 -2.04 -8.10 30.03
N THR A 173 -3.35 -8.36 29.90
CA THR A 173 -4.25 -8.41 31.05
C THR A 173 -3.89 -9.56 32.01
N GLU A 174 -3.57 -10.75 31.50
CA GLU A 174 -3.08 -11.89 32.29
C GLU A 174 -1.80 -11.53 33.05
N ALA A 175 -0.82 -10.96 32.36
CA ALA A 175 0.45 -10.55 32.99
C ALA A 175 0.24 -9.54 34.13
N TYR A 176 -0.64 -8.56 33.94
CA TYR A 176 -1.01 -7.61 35.01
C TYR A 176 -1.64 -8.31 36.23
N GLN A 177 -2.55 -9.28 35.99
CA GLN A 177 -3.20 -10.04 37.06
C GLN A 177 -2.20 -10.92 37.83
N GLU A 178 -1.29 -11.59 37.13
CA GLU A 178 -0.22 -12.39 37.74
C GLU A 178 0.68 -11.54 38.63
N GLU A 179 1.10 -10.37 38.15
CA GLU A 179 1.92 -9.44 38.94
C GLU A 179 1.20 -8.98 40.22
N LYS A 180 -0.10 -8.65 40.12
CA LYS A 180 -0.90 -8.28 41.30
C LYS A 180 -1.06 -9.43 42.30
N LEU A 181 -1.23 -10.65 41.84
CA LEU A 181 -1.32 -11.81 42.73
C LEU A 181 0.01 -12.05 43.47
N ILE A 182 1.14 -11.93 42.76
CA ILE A 182 2.48 -12.07 43.36
C ILE A 182 2.72 -10.94 44.39
N ALA A 183 2.43 -9.69 44.01
CA ALA A 183 2.60 -8.56 44.94
C ALA A 183 1.70 -8.65 46.17
N GLY A 184 0.47 -9.15 46.04
CA GLY A 184 -0.45 -9.40 47.15
C GLY A 184 0.01 -10.55 48.04
N SER A 185 0.63 -11.60 47.50
CA SER A 185 1.12 -12.73 48.30
C SER A 185 2.36 -12.41 49.11
N THR A 186 3.26 -11.56 48.59
CA THR A 186 4.46 -11.12 49.35
C THR A 186 4.13 -10.27 50.56
N GLY A 187 2.98 -9.57 50.55
CA GLY A 187 2.49 -8.81 51.72
C GLY A 187 1.93 -9.66 52.87
N LEU A 188 1.67 -10.96 52.63
CA LEU A 188 1.14 -11.90 53.63
C LEU A 188 2.27 -12.59 54.48
N PHE A 189 3.51 -12.42 54.09
CA PHE A 189 4.67 -13.03 54.77
C PHE A 189 5.54 -12.01 55.56
N ASN A 190 5.11 -10.77 55.71
CA ASN A 190 5.65 -9.75 56.58
C ASN A 190 4.68 -9.47 57.74
#